data_0b9a51a98e251b0bea299293b4e89bd9
#
_entry.id   0b9a51a98e251b0bea299293b4e89bd9
#
_cell.length_a   1.000
_cell.length_b   1.000
_cell.length_c   1.000
_cell.angle_alpha   90.00
_cell.angle_beta   90.00
_cell.angle_gamma   90.00
#
_symmetry.space_group_name_H-M   'P 1'
#
loop_
_entity.id
_entity.type
_entity.pdbx_description
1 polymer ?
#
loop_
_entity_poly.entity_id
_entity_poly.type
_entity_poly.pdbx_seq_one_letter_code
_entity_poly.pdbx_strand_id
1 'polypeptide(L)'
;MPVLASPSHTGLIDVHSHVVWGLDDGSASMDDSLAMLHSAAEHGTSVIVETPHSNAEYPYQQELIDARILELTTLTGGKPRLLRGCDFHLSFENIDVLLDQPSKYTINGKQYLLVECPDSNVGRHTESVLRRLLDARIVPIVTHPERNPILQQKLSRVEAWVELGCLVQVTAISITGGFGRSAKSAARKLLARGLVHMVASDAHDPAHRHPCLDTAYTAVQSRCGEDSAELLFRDNPHAVVEGLPLLGGKQILAELAGKWWQF
;
A
#
# COMPACT_ATOMS: atom_id res chain seq x y z
N MET A 1 7.80 -21.61 -20.99
CA MET A 1 8.40 -20.29 -21.09
C MET A 1 9.34 -20.11 -19.92
N PRO A 2 10.59 -19.64 -20.10
CA PRO A 2 11.49 -19.49 -18.96
C PRO A 2 10.89 -18.44 -18.01
N VAL A 3 10.69 -18.83 -16.76
CA VAL A 3 10.45 -17.90 -15.66
C VAL A 3 11.68 -17.00 -15.59
N LEU A 4 11.54 -15.73 -15.93
CA LEU A 4 12.58 -14.76 -15.70
C LEU A 4 12.85 -14.78 -14.19
N ALA A 5 14.04 -15.21 -13.81
CA ALA A 5 14.49 -15.14 -12.43
C ALA A 5 14.40 -13.69 -11.99
N SER A 6 13.45 -13.41 -11.09
CA SER A 6 13.36 -12.10 -10.44
C SER A 6 14.69 -11.82 -9.77
N PRO A 7 15.25 -10.61 -9.84
CA PRO A 7 16.38 -10.24 -9.02
C PRO A 7 15.96 -10.47 -7.56
N SER A 8 16.69 -11.27 -6.82
CA SER A 8 16.42 -11.62 -5.43
C SER A 8 16.48 -10.35 -4.57
N HIS A 9 15.35 -9.68 -4.39
CA HIS A 9 15.23 -8.63 -3.39
C HIS A 9 15.27 -9.30 -2.02
N THR A 10 16.31 -9.01 -1.25
CA THR A 10 16.59 -9.72 0.00
C THR A 10 15.71 -9.26 1.17
N GLY A 11 14.77 -8.34 0.99
CA GLY A 11 13.92 -7.82 2.06
C GLY A 11 12.49 -7.52 1.63
N LEU A 12 11.60 -7.36 2.61
CA LEU A 12 10.22 -6.93 2.41
C LEU A 12 10.17 -5.47 1.98
N ILE A 13 9.14 -5.09 1.23
CA ILE A 13 8.94 -3.74 0.74
C ILE A 13 7.58 -3.23 1.20
N ASP A 14 7.59 -2.15 1.96
CA ASP A 14 6.40 -1.49 2.46
C ASP A 14 6.05 -0.28 1.60
N VAL A 15 4.94 -0.36 0.87
CA VAL A 15 4.53 0.71 -0.06
C VAL A 15 3.53 1.69 0.53
N HIS A 16 3.14 1.52 1.80
CA HIS A 16 2.19 2.37 2.50
C HIS A 16 2.52 2.47 3.99
N SER A 17 2.99 3.63 4.42
CA SER A 17 3.34 3.89 5.82
C SER A 17 3.40 5.38 6.11
N HIS A 18 3.22 5.76 7.40
CA HIS A 18 3.28 7.12 7.93
C HIS A 18 4.39 7.20 8.98
N VAL A 19 5.61 6.85 8.55
CA VAL A 19 6.76 6.73 9.46
C VAL A 19 7.50 8.03 9.68
N VAL A 20 7.27 9.05 8.87
CA VAL A 20 7.93 10.36 8.99
C VAL A 20 7.09 11.28 9.89
N TRP A 21 7.71 11.79 10.95
CA TRP A 21 7.02 12.54 12.00
C TRP A 21 6.36 13.84 11.56
N GLY A 22 5.23 14.15 12.19
CA GLY A 22 4.58 15.48 12.14
C GLY A 22 4.11 15.91 10.76
N LEU A 23 3.80 14.97 9.88
CA LEU A 23 3.19 15.23 8.57
C LEU A 23 1.66 15.08 8.62
N ASP A 24 1.21 14.10 9.37
CA ASP A 24 -0.21 13.72 9.52
C ASP A 24 -0.44 13.07 10.91
N ASP A 25 -1.40 12.14 11.00
CA ASP A 25 -1.70 11.36 12.21
C ASP A 25 -0.77 10.15 12.43
N GLY A 26 0.30 10.03 11.64
CA GLY A 26 1.34 9.02 11.79
C GLY A 26 2.32 9.34 12.93
N SER A 27 3.60 9.07 12.71
CA SER A 27 4.66 9.29 13.68
C SER A 27 4.63 10.69 14.29
N ALA A 28 4.56 10.78 15.62
CA ALA A 28 4.43 12.05 16.33
C ALA A 28 5.77 12.79 16.53
N SER A 29 6.89 12.06 16.57
CA SER A 29 8.22 12.60 16.84
C SER A 29 9.32 11.91 16.01
N MET A 30 10.47 12.56 15.91
CA MET A 30 11.65 11.95 15.29
C MET A 30 12.05 10.64 15.98
N ASP A 31 11.96 10.57 17.31
CA ASP A 31 12.29 9.36 18.07
C ASP A 31 11.32 8.21 17.72
N ASP A 32 10.02 8.50 17.55
CA ASP A 32 9.03 7.51 17.08
C ASP A 32 9.38 7.05 15.66
N SER A 33 9.72 7.99 14.75
CA SER A 33 10.15 7.66 13.40
C SER A 33 11.35 6.72 13.40
N LEU A 34 12.38 7.02 14.18
CA LEU A 34 13.57 6.18 14.30
C LEU A 34 13.24 4.81 14.89
N ALA A 35 12.40 4.75 15.93
CA ALA A 35 11.94 3.49 16.51
C ALA A 35 11.17 2.62 15.49
N MET A 36 10.29 3.23 14.70
CA MET A 36 9.56 2.55 13.63
C MET A 36 10.50 2.02 12.55
N LEU A 37 11.45 2.83 12.07
CA LEU A 37 12.40 2.43 11.03
C LEU A 37 13.35 1.33 11.51
N HIS A 38 13.86 1.39 12.73
CA HIS A 38 14.67 0.33 13.31
C HIS A 38 13.88 -0.98 13.44
N SER A 39 12.64 -0.90 13.98
CA SER A 39 11.78 -2.07 14.07
C SER A 39 11.49 -2.68 12.69
N ALA A 40 11.18 -1.88 11.69
CA ALA A 40 10.95 -2.37 10.33
C ALA A 40 12.18 -3.11 9.77
N ALA A 41 13.38 -2.55 9.95
CA ALA A 41 14.62 -3.16 9.50
C ALA A 41 14.92 -4.49 10.22
N GLU A 42 14.70 -4.55 11.54
CA GLU A 42 14.86 -5.77 12.35
C GLU A 42 13.89 -6.88 11.91
N HIS A 43 12.68 -6.53 11.42
CA HIS A 43 11.69 -7.46 10.88
C HIS A 43 11.81 -7.66 9.36
N GLY A 44 12.96 -7.30 8.78
CA GLY A 44 13.32 -7.67 7.41
C GLY A 44 12.79 -6.74 6.31
N THR A 45 12.26 -5.57 6.65
CA THR A 45 11.84 -4.56 5.66
C THR A 45 13.07 -3.80 5.17
N SER A 46 13.27 -3.79 3.86
CA SER A 46 14.43 -3.15 3.20
C SER A 46 14.10 -1.82 2.53
N VAL A 47 12.83 -1.61 2.16
CA VAL A 47 12.34 -0.38 1.54
C VAL A 47 11.02 0.01 2.20
N ILE A 48 10.87 1.29 2.50
CA ILE A 48 9.62 1.89 3.00
C ILE A 48 9.28 3.10 2.14
N VAL A 49 8.04 3.17 1.70
CA VAL A 49 7.48 4.36 1.08
C VAL A 49 6.74 5.15 2.14
N GLU A 50 7.23 6.33 2.44
CA GLU A 50 6.51 7.32 3.22
C GLU A 50 5.34 7.87 2.40
N THR A 51 4.12 7.76 2.91
CA THR A 51 2.90 8.09 2.20
C THR A 51 1.95 8.92 3.06
N PRO A 52 2.34 10.15 3.44
CA PRO A 52 1.48 10.95 4.28
C PRO A 52 0.16 11.24 3.58
N HIS A 53 -0.88 11.42 4.38
CA HIS A 53 -2.19 11.81 3.88
C HIS A 53 -2.13 13.11 3.08
N SER A 54 -2.98 13.20 2.05
CA SER A 54 -3.24 14.44 1.30
C SER A 54 -4.73 14.72 1.28
N ASN A 55 -5.19 15.52 2.22
CA ASN A 55 -6.59 15.91 2.38
C ASN A 55 -6.69 17.34 2.93
N ALA A 56 -7.89 17.78 3.30
CA ALA A 56 -8.12 19.13 3.82
C ALA A 56 -7.47 19.37 5.20
N GLU A 57 -7.30 18.34 6.01
CA GLU A 57 -6.69 18.39 7.34
C GLU A 57 -5.16 18.36 7.24
N TYR A 58 -4.63 17.53 6.34
CA TYR A 58 -3.20 17.31 6.11
C TYR A 58 -2.80 17.75 4.69
N PRO A 59 -2.44 19.03 4.49
CA PRO A 59 -1.96 19.50 3.19
C PRO A 59 -0.61 18.87 2.83
N TYR A 60 -0.49 18.33 1.63
CA TYR A 60 0.72 17.66 1.18
C TYR A 60 1.88 18.65 0.94
N GLN A 61 2.96 18.53 1.71
CA GLN A 61 4.12 19.45 1.73
C GLN A 61 5.38 18.73 1.25
N GLN A 62 5.55 18.62 -0.07
CA GLN A 62 6.63 17.82 -0.68
C GLN A 62 8.01 18.18 -0.13
N GLU A 63 8.37 19.46 -0.05
CA GLU A 63 9.68 19.93 0.37
C GLU A 63 9.99 19.54 1.82
N LEU A 64 8.97 19.58 2.69
CA LEU A 64 9.10 19.15 4.09
C LEU A 64 9.29 17.64 4.19
N ILE A 65 8.51 16.88 3.40
CA ILE A 65 8.61 15.41 3.34
C ILE A 65 10.01 15.01 2.89
N ASP A 66 10.49 15.57 1.78
CA ASP A 66 11.81 15.29 1.21
C ASP A 66 12.95 15.63 2.19
N ALA A 67 12.84 16.76 2.89
CA ALA A 67 13.83 17.17 3.91
C ALA A 67 13.86 16.17 5.09
N ARG A 68 12.71 15.74 5.61
CA ARG A 68 12.64 14.78 6.72
C ARG A 68 13.08 13.38 6.31
N ILE A 69 12.74 12.93 5.10
CA ILE A 69 13.25 11.66 4.54
C ILE A 69 14.79 11.69 4.47
N LEU A 70 15.38 12.80 4.01
CA LEU A 70 16.84 12.94 3.95
C LEU A 70 17.47 12.88 5.34
N GLU A 71 16.87 13.54 6.33
CA GLU A 71 17.34 13.54 7.72
C GLU A 71 17.29 12.11 8.31
N LEU A 72 16.15 11.43 8.22
CA LEU A 72 16.01 10.03 8.67
C LEU A 72 16.95 9.08 7.94
N THR A 73 17.13 9.25 6.62
CA THR A 73 18.06 8.44 5.83
C THR A 73 19.49 8.60 6.35
N THR A 74 19.88 9.81 6.74
CA THR A 74 21.19 10.08 7.31
C THR A 74 21.37 9.41 8.68
N LEU A 75 20.36 9.51 9.55
CA LEU A 75 20.39 8.94 10.90
C LEU A 75 20.35 7.41 10.91
N THR A 76 19.62 6.79 9.98
CA THR A 76 19.51 5.31 9.88
C THR A 76 20.59 4.68 9.01
N GLY A 77 21.47 5.49 8.40
CA GLY A 77 22.45 4.99 7.42
C GLY A 77 21.78 4.41 6.16
N GLY A 78 20.56 4.89 5.82
CA GLY A 78 19.79 4.47 4.65
C GLY A 78 19.17 3.08 4.75
N LYS A 79 18.92 2.58 5.96
CA LYS A 79 18.32 1.26 6.20
C LYS A 79 17.18 1.38 7.21
N PRO A 80 15.92 1.06 6.77
CA PRO A 80 15.51 0.76 5.39
C PRO A 80 15.67 1.96 4.44
N ARG A 81 15.69 1.70 3.13
CA ARG A 81 15.66 2.77 2.11
C ARG A 81 14.30 3.47 2.17
N LEU A 82 14.30 4.78 2.36
CA LEU A 82 13.08 5.58 2.36
C LEU A 82 12.80 6.15 0.97
N LEU A 83 11.55 6.08 0.55
CA LEU A 83 11.04 6.66 -0.68
C LEU A 83 9.82 7.53 -0.36
N ARG A 84 9.49 8.46 -1.24
CA ARG A 84 8.30 9.31 -1.11
C ARG A 84 7.15 8.77 -1.93
N GLY A 85 5.94 8.89 -1.38
CA GLY A 85 4.66 8.68 -2.00
C GLY A 85 3.62 9.59 -1.34
N CYS A 86 2.35 9.22 -1.45
CA CYS A 86 1.23 9.92 -0.85
C CYS A 86 0.06 8.95 -0.70
N ASP A 87 -0.60 8.90 0.46
CA ASP A 87 -1.93 8.34 0.59
C ASP A 87 -2.96 9.42 0.25
N PHE A 88 -3.34 9.42 -1.03
CA PHE A 88 -4.15 10.47 -1.61
C PHE A 88 -5.63 10.23 -1.31
N HIS A 89 -6.19 11.05 -0.41
CA HIS A 89 -7.62 10.98 -0.10
C HIS A 89 -8.46 11.45 -1.28
N LEU A 90 -9.29 10.55 -1.79
CA LEU A 90 -10.06 10.78 -3.01
C LEU A 90 -11.19 11.76 -2.77
N SER A 91 -10.96 13.02 -3.09
CA SER A 91 -12.00 14.05 -3.14
C SER A 91 -12.10 14.61 -4.56
N PHE A 92 -13.30 15.08 -4.93
CA PHE A 92 -13.51 15.65 -6.26
C PHE A 92 -12.69 16.93 -6.47
N GLU A 93 -12.39 17.64 -5.39
CA GLU A 93 -11.78 18.97 -5.42
C GLU A 93 -10.26 18.92 -5.64
N ASN A 94 -9.58 17.83 -5.28
CA ASN A 94 -8.12 17.74 -5.33
C ASN A 94 -7.56 17.02 -6.57
N ILE A 95 -8.44 16.42 -7.39
CA ILE A 95 -7.99 15.60 -8.53
C ILE A 95 -7.32 16.44 -9.63
N ASP A 96 -7.77 17.66 -9.86
CA ASP A 96 -7.19 18.51 -10.89
C ASP A 96 -5.77 18.97 -10.52
N VAL A 97 -5.52 19.25 -9.24
CA VAL A 97 -4.18 19.57 -8.72
C VAL A 97 -3.23 18.39 -8.87
N LEU A 98 -3.72 17.17 -8.61
CA LEU A 98 -2.95 15.95 -8.80
C LEU A 98 -2.62 15.73 -10.27
N LEU A 99 -3.58 15.91 -11.18
CA LEU A 99 -3.39 15.71 -12.62
C LEU A 99 -2.44 16.74 -13.25
N ASP A 100 -2.32 17.93 -12.65
CA ASP A 100 -1.35 18.95 -13.08
C ASP A 100 0.10 18.57 -12.71
N GLN A 101 0.30 17.93 -11.56
CA GLN A 101 1.62 17.55 -11.06
C GLN A 101 1.66 16.11 -10.49
N PRO A 102 1.42 15.07 -11.31
CA PRO A 102 1.24 13.71 -10.81
C PRO A 102 2.46 13.16 -10.07
N SER A 103 3.67 13.46 -10.53
CA SER A 103 4.91 12.98 -9.90
C SER A 103 5.13 13.48 -8.47
N LYS A 104 4.41 14.53 -8.08
CA LYS A 104 4.41 15.04 -6.71
C LYS A 104 3.80 14.04 -5.73
N TYR A 105 2.76 13.32 -6.14
CA TYR A 105 1.93 12.46 -5.28
C TYR A 105 2.18 10.97 -5.51
N THR A 106 2.65 10.59 -6.70
CA THR A 106 2.85 9.18 -7.04
C THR A 106 4.06 8.57 -6.31
N ILE A 107 4.01 7.27 -6.06
CA ILE A 107 5.08 6.52 -5.41
C ILE A 107 6.39 6.68 -6.19
N ASN A 108 7.42 7.18 -5.51
CA ASN A 108 8.76 7.43 -6.09
C ASN A 108 8.71 8.25 -7.40
N GLY A 109 7.68 9.11 -7.57
CA GLY A 109 7.47 9.91 -8.77
C GLY A 109 7.17 9.10 -10.05
N LYS A 110 6.76 7.83 -9.91
CA LYS A 110 6.43 6.94 -11.04
C LYS A 110 4.94 7.04 -11.41
N GLN A 111 4.33 5.95 -11.91
CA GLN A 111 2.92 5.98 -12.32
C GLN A 111 1.92 5.46 -11.29
N TYR A 112 2.36 4.95 -10.14
CA TYR A 112 1.49 4.35 -9.13
C TYR A 112 1.12 5.36 -8.05
N LEU A 113 -0.16 5.43 -7.72
CA LEU A 113 -0.72 6.34 -6.71
C LEU A 113 -1.56 5.57 -5.71
N LEU A 114 -1.27 5.69 -4.42
CA LEU A 114 -2.19 5.23 -3.38
C LEU A 114 -3.42 6.14 -3.36
N VAL A 115 -4.58 5.52 -3.25
CA VAL A 115 -5.87 6.22 -3.29
C VAL A 115 -6.74 5.73 -2.14
N GLU A 116 -6.98 6.61 -1.17
CA GLU A 116 -7.86 6.33 -0.06
C GLU A 116 -9.30 6.76 -0.35
N CYS A 117 -10.24 5.84 -0.16
CA CYS A 117 -11.66 6.12 -0.31
C CYS A 117 -12.25 6.68 0.98
N PRO A 118 -13.07 7.75 0.93
CA PRO A 118 -13.76 8.26 2.10
C PRO A 118 -14.64 7.21 2.78
N ASP A 119 -14.64 7.14 4.10
CA ASP A 119 -15.45 6.20 4.88
C ASP A 119 -16.97 6.45 4.76
N SER A 120 -17.36 7.69 4.52
CA SER A 120 -18.77 8.11 4.49
C SER A 120 -19.42 8.07 3.11
N ASN A 121 -18.63 8.08 2.04
CA ASN A 121 -19.19 8.19 0.68
C ASN A 121 -18.29 7.53 -0.38
N VAL A 122 -18.59 6.29 -0.72
CA VAL A 122 -18.02 5.62 -1.88
C VAL A 122 -19.10 5.58 -2.97
N GLY A 123 -19.17 6.61 -3.78
CA GLY A 123 -20.23 6.82 -4.77
C GLY A 123 -19.81 6.49 -6.22
N ARG A 124 -20.69 6.84 -7.17
CA ARG A 124 -20.41 6.75 -8.61
C ARG A 124 -19.27 7.70 -9.03
N HIS A 125 -19.08 8.79 -8.30
CA HIS A 125 -17.97 9.74 -8.53
C HIS A 125 -16.60 9.09 -8.32
N THR A 126 -16.45 8.17 -7.36
CA THR A 126 -15.20 7.42 -7.14
C THR A 126 -14.75 6.72 -8.41
N GLU A 127 -15.65 5.99 -9.09
CA GLU A 127 -15.31 5.30 -10.33
C GLU A 127 -14.91 6.27 -11.45
N SER A 128 -15.61 7.40 -11.58
CA SER A 128 -15.27 8.43 -12.56
C SER A 128 -13.87 9.01 -12.33
N VAL A 129 -13.49 9.22 -11.07
CA VAL A 129 -12.15 9.71 -10.73
C VAL A 129 -11.09 8.66 -11.03
N LEU A 130 -11.34 7.39 -10.66
CA LEU A 130 -10.41 6.30 -10.96
C LEU A 130 -10.17 6.16 -12.47
N ARG A 131 -11.22 6.30 -13.30
CA ARG A 131 -11.10 6.31 -14.77
C ARG A 131 -10.24 7.49 -15.25
N ARG A 132 -10.45 8.70 -14.72
CA ARG A 132 -9.64 9.88 -15.08
C ARG A 132 -8.15 9.67 -14.77
N LEU A 133 -7.83 9.02 -13.64
CA LEU A 133 -6.45 8.69 -13.28
C LEU A 133 -5.85 7.72 -14.31
N LEU A 134 -6.57 6.64 -14.64
CA LEU A 134 -6.12 5.65 -15.62
C LEU A 134 -5.94 6.27 -17.02
N ASP A 135 -6.85 7.14 -17.46
CA ASP A 135 -6.76 7.87 -18.73
C ASP A 135 -5.51 8.77 -18.76
N ALA A 136 -5.12 9.32 -17.61
CA ALA A 136 -3.89 10.09 -17.41
C ALA A 136 -2.63 9.20 -17.23
N ARG A 137 -2.73 7.88 -17.38
CA ARG A 137 -1.67 6.89 -17.16
C ARG A 137 -1.15 6.83 -15.72
N ILE A 138 -1.96 7.24 -14.77
CA ILE A 138 -1.73 7.03 -13.35
C ILE A 138 -2.49 5.78 -12.94
N VAL A 139 -1.80 4.80 -12.35
CA VAL A 139 -2.40 3.55 -11.90
C VAL A 139 -2.80 3.66 -10.44
N PRO A 140 -4.12 3.72 -10.13
CA PRO A 140 -4.57 3.81 -8.75
C PRO A 140 -4.34 2.50 -8.00
N ILE A 141 -3.80 2.59 -6.80
CA ILE A 141 -3.76 1.51 -5.81
C ILE A 141 -4.78 1.87 -4.74
N VAL A 142 -5.93 1.21 -4.73
CA VAL A 142 -6.96 1.41 -3.70
C VAL A 142 -6.44 0.88 -2.37
N THR A 143 -6.25 1.79 -1.41
CA THR A 143 -5.71 1.45 -0.09
C THR A 143 -6.77 0.83 0.81
N HIS A 144 -6.37 -0.17 1.55
CA HIS A 144 -7.11 -0.87 2.62
C HIS A 144 -8.65 -0.93 2.48
N PRO A 145 -9.21 -1.38 1.32
CA PRO A 145 -10.65 -1.46 1.14
C PRO A 145 -11.33 -2.39 2.14
N GLU A 146 -10.57 -3.29 2.76
CA GLU A 146 -11.03 -4.17 3.83
C GLU A 146 -11.34 -3.43 5.14
N ARG A 147 -10.85 -2.19 5.31
CA ARG A 147 -11.15 -1.35 6.48
C ARG A 147 -12.34 -0.42 6.24
N ASN A 148 -12.60 -0.06 5.00
CA ASN A 148 -13.69 0.83 4.65
C ASN A 148 -15.07 0.15 4.85
N PRO A 149 -15.97 0.69 5.71
CA PRO A 149 -17.23 0.02 6.07
C PRO A 149 -18.20 -0.15 4.90
N ILE A 150 -18.12 0.71 3.88
CA ILE A 150 -18.95 0.61 2.68
C ILE A 150 -18.41 -0.49 1.76
N LEU A 151 -17.09 -0.54 1.55
CA LEU A 151 -16.46 -1.51 0.67
C LEU A 151 -16.49 -2.92 1.26
N GLN A 152 -16.39 -3.08 2.59
CA GLN A 152 -16.59 -4.37 3.27
C GLN A 152 -17.90 -5.04 2.88
N GLN A 153 -18.98 -4.25 2.71
CA GLN A 153 -20.30 -4.73 2.34
C GLN A 153 -20.46 -4.91 0.83
N LYS A 154 -19.62 -4.28 0.00
CA LYS A 154 -19.75 -4.21 -1.46
C LYS A 154 -18.43 -4.53 -2.16
N LEU A 155 -17.82 -5.67 -1.84
CA LEU A 155 -16.55 -6.11 -2.46
C LEU A 155 -16.63 -6.23 -3.99
N SER A 156 -17.83 -6.39 -4.57
CA SER A 156 -18.04 -6.33 -6.02
C SER A 156 -17.64 -4.99 -6.65
N ARG A 157 -17.63 -3.89 -5.88
CA ARG A 157 -17.09 -2.62 -6.37
C ARG A 157 -15.57 -2.67 -6.53
N VAL A 158 -14.88 -3.22 -5.52
CA VAL A 158 -13.43 -3.41 -5.59
C VAL A 158 -13.07 -4.30 -6.78
N GLU A 159 -13.83 -5.37 -7.02
CA GLU A 159 -13.69 -6.25 -8.17
C GLU A 159 -13.85 -5.49 -9.50
N ALA A 160 -14.90 -4.66 -9.63
CA ALA A 160 -15.10 -3.83 -10.81
C ALA A 160 -13.95 -2.82 -11.03
N TRP A 161 -13.38 -2.25 -9.98
CA TRP A 161 -12.22 -1.35 -10.09
C TRP A 161 -10.95 -2.08 -10.52
N VAL A 162 -10.74 -3.32 -10.03
CA VAL A 162 -9.64 -4.17 -10.51
C VAL A 162 -9.83 -4.51 -12.00
N GLU A 163 -11.06 -4.75 -12.44
CA GLU A 163 -11.38 -4.96 -13.85
C GLU A 163 -11.11 -3.74 -14.73
N LEU A 164 -11.22 -2.54 -14.18
CA LEU A 164 -10.84 -1.30 -14.84
C LEU A 164 -9.33 -1.12 -14.98
N GLY A 165 -8.53 -1.80 -14.16
CA GLY A 165 -7.07 -1.68 -14.12
C GLY A 165 -6.52 -1.05 -12.85
N CYS A 166 -7.36 -0.81 -11.83
CA CYS A 166 -6.88 -0.41 -10.51
C CYS A 166 -6.24 -1.59 -9.78
N LEU A 167 -5.34 -1.27 -8.87
CA LEU A 167 -4.70 -2.23 -7.96
C LEU A 167 -5.32 -2.13 -6.56
N VAL A 168 -5.04 -3.10 -5.72
CA VAL A 168 -5.55 -3.15 -4.34
C VAL A 168 -4.40 -3.45 -3.38
N GLN A 169 -4.26 -2.63 -2.35
CA GLN A 169 -3.39 -2.88 -1.20
C GLN A 169 -4.25 -3.25 0.01
N VAL A 170 -3.87 -4.29 0.74
CA VAL A 170 -4.49 -4.72 2.01
C VAL A 170 -3.49 -4.50 3.14
N THR A 171 -3.98 -4.07 4.30
CA THR A 171 -3.13 -3.81 5.46
C THR A 171 -2.70 -5.11 6.15
N ALA A 172 -1.43 -5.24 6.49
CA ALA A 172 -0.84 -6.41 7.16
C ALA A 172 -1.58 -6.78 8.46
N ILE A 173 -1.87 -5.79 9.29
CA ILE A 173 -2.61 -5.96 10.56
C ILE A 173 -4.05 -6.45 10.33
N SER A 174 -4.69 -6.16 9.19
CA SER A 174 -5.99 -6.71 8.83
C SER A 174 -5.92 -8.24 8.62
N ILE A 175 -4.86 -8.72 7.98
CA ILE A 175 -4.65 -10.17 7.73
C ILE A 175 -4.50 -10.92 9.05
N THR A 176 -3.73 -10.40 9.98
CA THR A 176 -3.51 -10.99 11.32
C THR A 176 -4.68 -10.80 12.26
N GLY A 177 -5.50 -9.76 12.06
CA GLY A 177 -6.76 -9.52 12.79
C GLY A 177 -6.72 -8.38 13.79
N GLY A 178 -5.67 -7.58 13.84
CA GLY A 178 -5.56 -6.43 14.75
C GLY A 178 -6.59 -5.34 14.49
N PHE A 179 -7.10 -5.20 13.26
CA PHE A 179 -8.23 -4.30 12.94
C PHE A 179 -9.62 -4.96 13.12
N GLY A 180 -9.69 -6.09 13.84
CA GLY A 180 -10.93 -6.75 14.21
C GLY A 180 -11.46 -7.73 13.16
N ARG A 181 -12.56 -8.40 13.54
CA ARG A 181 -13.12 -9.51 12.75
C ARG A 181 -13.63 -9.09 11.38
N SER A 182 -14.19 -7.90 11.26
CA SER A 182 -14.77 -7.39 10.01
C SER A 182 -13.70 -7.18 8.95
N ALA A 183 -12.65 -6.42 9.31
CA ALA A 183 -11.51 -6.17 8.42
C ALA A 183 -10.80 -7.48 8.04
N LYS A 184 -10.55 -8.37 9.01
CA LYS A 184 -9.96 -9.68 8.74
C LYS A 184 -10.79 -10.51 7.76
N SER A 185 -12.12 -10.55 7.94
CA SER A 185 -13.02 -11.27 7.05
C SER A 185 -13.02 -10.68 5.63
N ALA A 186 -13.03 -9.35 5.52
CA ALA A 186 -12.97 -8.68 4.21
C ALA A 186 -11.63 -8.90 3.52
N ALA A 187 -10.50 -8.76 4.24
CA ALA A 187 -9.16 -9.06 3.72
C ALA A 187 -9.07 -10.49 3.17
N ARG A 188 -9.55 -11.48 3.92
CA ARG A 188 -9.60 -12.88 3.47
C ARG A 188 -10.44 -13.06 2.20
N LYS A 189 -11.59 -12.40 2.11
CA LYS A 189 -12.46 -12.47 0.91
C LYS A 189 -11.79 -11.84 -0.31
N LEU A 190 -11.07 -10.71 -0.13
CA LEU A 190 -10.33 -10.06 -1.21
C LEU A 190 -9.18 -10.96 -1.70
N LEU A 191 -8.40 -11.53 -0.78
CA LEU A 191 -7.34 -12.48 -1.11
C LEU A 191 -7.91 -13.72 -1.82
N ALA A 192 -8.99 -14.30 -1.29
CA ALA A 192 -9.64 -15.48 -1.86
C ALA A 192 -10.22 -15.25 -3.27
N ARG A 193 -10.50 -14.01 -3.64
CA ARG A 193 -10.94 -13.65 -4.99
C ARG A 193 -9.79 -13.25 -5.93
N GLY A 194 -8.55 -13.27 -5.47
CA GLY A 194 -7.41 -12.82 -6.25
C GLY A 194 -7.44 -11.32 -6.57
N LEU A 195 -8.01 -10.51 -5.68
CA LEU A 195 -8.14 -9.07 -5.89
C LEU A 195 -7.01 -8.26 -5.26
N VAL A 196 -6.17 -8.89 -4.40
CA VAL A 196 -5.07 -8.22 -3.70
C VAL A 196 -3.81 -8.27 -4.54
N HIS A 197 -3.18 -7.13 -4.73
CA HIS A 197 -1.95 -6.98 -5.51
C HIS A 197 -0.72 -6.81 -4.63
N MET A 198 -0.88 -6.25 -3.43
CA MET A 198 0.19 -6.04 -2.46
C MET A 198 -0.33 -5.93 -1.04
N VAL A 199 0.54 -6.18 -0.07
CA VAL A 199 0.29 -5.98 1.35
C VAL A 199 1.28 -4.93 1.86
N ALA A 200 0.79 -3.98 2.66
CA ALA A 200 1.60 -2.93 3.28
C ALA A 200 1.23 -2.75 4.75
N SER A 201 2.04 -2.06 5.52
CA SER A 201 1.80 -1.92 6.96
C SER A 201 0.71 -0.91 7.29
N ASP A 202 0.67 0.21 6.59
CA ASP A 202 -0.11 1.38 6.96
C ASP A 202 0.22 1.79 8.41
N ALA A 203 1.53 1.83 8.70
CA ALA A 203 2.07 2.05 10.04
C ALA A 203 1.96 3.50 10.46
N HIS A 204 1.58 3.76 11.74
CA HIS A 204 1.39 5.11 12.28
C HIS A 204 2.12 5.34 13.60
N ASP A 205 2.45 4.29 14.31
CA ASP A 205 3.11 4.38 15.61
C ASP A 205 3.99 3.14 15.87
N PRO A 206 4.97 3.22 16.79
CA PRO A 206 5.88 2.10 17.05
C PRO A 206 5.25 0.93 17.82
N ALA A 207 4.06 1.08 18.39
CA ALA A 207 3.48 0.12 19.33
C ALA A 207 2.25 -0.64 18.79
N HIS A 208 1.25 0.09 18.27
CA HIS A 208 -0.05 -0.49 17.90
C HIS A 208 -0.19 -0.66 16.38
N ARG A 209 0.27 0.33 15.62
CA ARG A 209 0.28 0.31 14.16
C ARG A 209 1.72 0.35 13.67
N HIS A 210 2.50 -0.66 14.07
CA HIS A 210 3.94 -0.76 13.79
C HIS A 210 4.23 -1.20 12.34
N PRO A 211 5.38 -0.83 11.76
CA PRO A 211 5.71 -1.10 10.35
C PRO A 211 6.32 -2.50 10.14
N CYS A 212 5.72 -3.56 10.74
CA CYS A 212 6.22 -4.93 10.63
C CYS A 212 5.34 -5.76 9.71
N LEU A 213 5.93 -6.29 8.64
CA LEU A 213 5.25 -7.08 7.62
C LEU A 213 5.45 -8.60 7.80
N ASP A 214 6.43 -9.02 8.56
CA ASP A 214 6.91 -10.41 8.71
C ASP A 214 5.83 -11.39 9.18
N THR A 215 5.02 -10.97 10.16
CA THR A 215 3.92 -11.79 10.69
C THR A 215 2.83 -12.02 9.63
N ALA A 216 2.48 -10.98 8.85
CA ALA A 216 1.52 -11.10 7.76
C ALA A 216 2.12 -11.90 6.59
N TYR A 217 3.40 -11.71 6.26
CA TYR A 217 4.14 -12.52 5.30
C TYR A 217 4.07 -14.00 5.64
N THR A 218 4.42 -14.36 6.88
CA THR A 218 4.36 -15.74 7.38
C THR A 218 2.94 -16.32 7.33
N ALA A 219 1.93 -15.50 7.65
CA ALA A 219 0.52 -15.93 7.58
C ALA A 219 0.07 -16.21 6.12
N VAL A 220 0.52 -15.42 5.16
CA VAL A 220 0.26 -15.64 3.73
C VAL A 220 1.05 -16.84 3.22
N GLN A 221 2.35 -16.90 3.52
CA GLN A 221 3.22 -18.01 3.14
C GLN A 221 2.66 -19.36 3.60
N SER A 222 2.25 -19.45 4.87
CA SER A 222 1.73 -20.71 5.44
C SER A 222 0.41 -21.18 4.81
N ARG A 223 -0.39 -20.25 4.27
CA ARG A 223 -1.72 -20.57 3.71
C ARG A 223 -1.73 -20.68 2.20
N CYS A 224 -0.93 -19.88 1.53
CA CYS A 224 -0.98 -19.72 0.07
C CYS A 224 0.30 -20.14 -0.63
N GLY A 225 1.33 -20.49 0.15
CA GLY A 225 2.66 -20.82 -0.34
C GLY A 225 3.57 -19.61 -0.48
N GLU A 226 4.86 -19.89 -0.63
CA GLU A 226 5.94 -18.91 -0.69
C GLU A 226 5.78 -17.96 -1.88
N ASP A 227 5.47 -18.48 -3.08
CA ASP A 227 5.29 -17.66 -4.29
C ASP A 227 4.24 -16.56 -4.09
N SER A 228 3.20 -16.86 -3.30
CA SER A 228 2.14 -15.89 -2.98
C SER A 228 2.64 -14.78 -2.04
N ALA A 229 3.42 -15.17 -1.05
CA ALA A 229 4.00 -14.21 -0.11
C ALA A 229 5.07 -13.35 -0.81
N GLU A 230 5.95 -13.96 -1.61
CA GLU A 230 6.93 -13.21 -2.42
C GLU A 230 6.24 -12.20 -3.32
N LEU A 231 5.21 -12.62 -4.06
CA LEU A 231 4.47 -11.74 -4.97
C LEU A 231 3.87 -10.52 -4.25
N LEU A 232 3.21 -10.74 -3.10
CA LEU A 232 2.45 -9.68 -2.42
C LEU A 232 3.32 -8.76 -1.56
N PHE A 233 4.48 -9.20 -1.09
CA PHE A 233 5.33 -8.45 -0.16
C PHE A 233 6.67 -8.00 -0.74
N ARG A 234 7.07 -8.53 -1.91
CA ARG A 234 8.35 -8.22 -2.56
C ARG A 234 8.19 -7.85 -4.02
N ASP A 235 7.72 -8.77 -4.88
CA ASP A 235 7.76 -8.60 -6.34
C ASP A 235 6.86 -7.46 -6.83
N ASN A 236 5.58 -7.47 -6.46
CA ASN A 236 4.66 -6.40 -6.83
C ASN A 236 5.00 -5.07 -6.16
N PRO A 237 5.29 -5.01 -4.84
CA PRO A 237 5.83 -3.80 -4.21
C PRO A 237 7.08 -3.26 -4.89
N HIS A 238 8.02 -4.11 -5.29
CA HIS A 238 9.19 -3.72 -6.04
C HIS A 238 8.83 -3.10 -7.41
N ALA A 239 7.94 -3.77 -8.16
CA ALA A 239 7.48 -3.24 -9.44
C ALA A 239 6.83 -1.85 -9.29
N VAL A 240 6.07 -1.65 -8.22
CA VAL A 240 5.46 -0.35 -7.88
C VAL A 240 6.51 0.72 -7.64
N VAL A 241 7.49 0.48 -6.77
CA VAL A 241 8.50 1.51 -6.42
C VAL A 241 9.44 1.82 -7.57
N GLU A 242 9.68 0.88 -8.47
CA GLU A 242 10.52 1.09 -9.65
C GLU A 242 9.73 1.52 -10.90
N GLY A 243 8.40 1.59 -10.82
CA GLY A 243 7.55 1.99 -11.95
C GLY A 243 7.51 0.94 -13.06
N LEU A 244 7.64 -0.33 -12.72
CA LEU A 244 7.57 -1.45 -13.64
C LEU A 244 6.14 -2.00 -13.71
N PRO A 245 5.74 -2.70 -14.78
CA PRO A 245 4.50 -3.48 -14.79
C PRO A 245 4.52 -4.54 -13.69
N LEU A 246 3.36 -4.74 -13.02
CA LEU A 246 3.26 -5.78 -12.01
C LEU A 246 3.49 -7.17 -12.59
N LEU A 247 4.17 -8.01 -11.82
CA LEU A 247 4.29 -9.44 -12.09
C LEU A 247 2.97 -10.11 -11.68
N GLY A 248 2.43 -10.96 -12.54
CA GLY A 248 1.22 -11.70 -12.21
C GLY A 248 -0.08 -10.92 -12.43
N GLY A 249 -0.51 -10.87 -13.67
CA GLY A 249 -1.88 -10.47 -14.00
C GLY A 249 -2.92 -11.41 -13.39
N LYS A 250 -4.21 -11.18 -13.69
CA LYS A 250 -5.40 -11.92 -13.20
C LYS A 250 -5.21 -13.44 -13.03
N GLN A 251 -4.35 -14.07 -13.82
CA GLN A 251 -4.16 -15.51 -13.85
C GLN A 251 -3.38 -16.04 -12.62
N ILE A 252 -2.32 -15.36 -12.21
CA ILE A 252 -1.55 -15.73 -11.01
C ILE A 252 -2.34 -15.42 -9.74
N LEU A 253 -2.99 -14.25 -9.69
CA LEU A 253 -3.86 -13.91 -8.57
C LEU A 253 -5.05 -14.86 -8.44
N ALA A 254 -5.59 -15.38 -9.55
CA ALA A 254 -6.67 -16.38 -9.55
C ALA A 254 -6.19 -17.75 -9.06
N GLU A 255 -4.97 -18.17 -9.40
CA GLU A 255 -4.35 -19.39 -8.87
C GLU A 255 -4.11 -19.30 -7.36
N LEU A 256 -3.71 -18.10 -6.87
CA LEU A 256 -3.58 -17.81 -5.45
C LEU A 256 -4.95 -17.85 -4.74
N ALA A 257 -5.99 -17.31 -5.37
CA ALA A 257 -7.35 -17.30 -4.84
C ALA A 257 -7.86 -18.71 -4.51
N GLY A 258 -7.59 -19.71 -5.36
CA GLY A 258 -7.98 -21.09 -5.14
C GLY A 258 -7.44 -21.74 -3.86
N LYS A 259 -6.33 -21.23 -3.33
CA LYS A 259 -5.70 -21.73 -2.10
C LYS A 259 -6.32 -21.18 -0.80
N TRP A 260 -7.00 -20.03 -0.86
CA TRP A 260 -7.64 -19.38 0.30
C TRP A 260 -9.01 -19.97 0.69
N TRP A 261 -9.68 -20.67 -0.23
CA TRP A 261 -10.99 -21.27 0.02
C TRP A 261 -10.96 -22.61 0.76
N GLN A 262 -9.78 -23.18 0.96
CA GLN A 262 -9.62 -24.50 1.58
C GLN A 262 -9.62 -24.48 3.12
N PHE A 263 -10.00 -23.34 3.76
CA PHE A 263 -9.99 -23.19 5.22
C PHE A 263 -11.19 -22.40 5.77
#